data_f750d53fbca56509e6139ccbce40382f
#
_entry.id   f750d53fbca56509e6139ccbce40382f
#
_cell.length_a   1.000
_cell.length_b   1.000
_cell.length_c   1.000
_cell.angle_alpha   90.00
_cell.angle_beta   90.00
_cell.angle_gamma   90.00
#
_symmetry.space_group_name_H-M   'P 1'
#
loop_
_entity.id
_entity.type
_entity.pdbx_description
1 polymer ?
#
loop_
_entity_poly.entity_id
_entity_poly.type
_entity_poly.pdbx_seq_one_letter_code
_entity_poly.pdbx_strand_id
1 'polypeptide(L)'
;LVFLIFSGCYNTTQPMKTINTTMPKGKFVKISKKESKSTFALAKLITDIDRGETIFTFPAKPTTKGYLCNYTVRDGDVTYSGGKKYLGDWSTELGDIFYEELTRLGYNIAGDPKDLFNANTSVSSAEYLIAGRVIKMTGNFCSDHDFWYAMPTNKYSGEMSVTVEWSVLNTLTKNIVLNETITGYYKLEKPEKEGITTVFENAFAISSENFAKSSKLRNLAVGKKIVATNDNNSKENIKIAQGKSQKEFNIDNLRSNIVTIRIGQGHGSGFFVGNNGYLLTNAHVVGDSKSVQIITSSGMEIEGQVIRKSKSRDVALIKVPLKITNSLYLKFQIPDIASDVYAAGTPIDEALKTTVTKGIISNIRVDNASGLKFIQADASISPGNSGGPLFDKFGNVIGISVAKYNSNSAEGLGLFIPLQDAFNSIKLLIE
;
A
#
# COMPACT_ATOMS: atom_id res chain seq x y z
N LEU A 1 62.18 -16.22 -32.52
CA LEU A 1 61.34 -15.95 -31.33
C LEU A 1 60.88 -14.49 -31.39
N VAL A 2 59.67 -14.28 -31.86
CA VAL A 2 59.04 -12.95 -31.85
C VAL A 2 58.09 -12.88 -30.66
N PHE A 3 58.44 -12.13 -29.67
CA PHE A 3 57.53 -11.76 -28.55
C PHE A 3 56.58 -10.68 -29.05
N LEU A 4 55.34 -11.09 -29.35
CA LEU A 4 54.23 -10.14 -29.50
C LEU A 4 53.77 -9.75 -28.09
N ILE A 5 54.15 -8.56 -27.64
CA ILE A 5 53.59 -7.91 -26.47
C ILE A 5 52.23 -7.41 -26.86
N PHE A 6 51.17 -8.12 -26.51
CA PHE A 6 49.81 -7.59 -26.49
C PHE A 6 49.68 -6.71 -25.24
N SER A 7 49.86 -5.40 -25.40
CA SER A 7 49.40 -4.41 -24.41
C SER A 7 47.89 -4.22 -24.57
N GLY A 8 47.13 -5.20 -24.08
CA GLY A 8 45.70 -5.01 -23.85
C GLY A 8 45.54 -4.19 -22.57
N CYS A 9 44.97 -2.99 -22.67
CA CYS A 9 44.46 -2.29 -21.50
C CYS A 9 43.33 -3.15 -20.91
N TYR A 10 43.65 -3.95 -19.91
CA TYR A 10 42.64 -4.60 -19.09
C TYR A 10 42.03 -3.51 -18.20
N ASN A 11 40.86 -3.03 -18.56
CA ASN A 11 40.01 -2.32 -17.62
C ASN A 11 39.63 -3.33 -16.54
N THR A 12 40.34 -3.34 -15.43
CA THR A 12 40.04 -4.20 -14.29
C THR A 12 38.72 -3.74 -13.66
N THR A 13 37.68 -4.56 -13.73
CA THR A 13 36.38 -4.28 -13.12
C THR A 13 36.57 -4.11 -11.62
N GLN A 14 36.09 -2.97 -11.09
CA GLN A 14 36.17 -2.70 -9.65
C GLN A 14 35.00 -3.40 -8.92
N PRO A 15 35.25 -3.89 -7.71
CA PRO A 15 34.18 -4.52 -6.94
C PRO A 15 33.10 -3.51 -6.58
N MET A 16 31.85 -3.96 -6.65
CA MET A 16 30.69 -3.18 -6.20
C MET A 16 30.67 -3.08 -4.68
N LYS A 17 30.24 -1.93 -4.17
CA LYS A 17 30.04 -1.74 -2.74
C LYS A 17 28.75 -2.45 -2.31
N THR A 18 28.86 -3.59 -1.66
CA THR A 18 27.75 -4.28 -0.99
C THR A 18 27.43 -3.64 0.35
N ILE A 19 26.18 -3.67 0.74
CA ILE A 19 25.71 -3.13 2.02
C ILE A 19 25.53 -4.33 2.96
N ASN A 20 26.47 -4.52 3.86
CA ASN A 20 26.32 -5.51 4.93
C ASN A 20 25.35 -4.94 5.98
N THR A 21 24.12 -5.42 5.98
CA THR A 21 23.09 -4.97 6.92
C THR A 21 23.30 -5.66 8.26
N THR A 22 23.58 -4.89 9.28
CA THR A 22 23.44 -5.38 10.66
C THR A 22 21.97 -5.58 10.97
N MET A 23 21.59 -6.77 11.43
CA MET A 23 20.24 -7.04 11.93
C MET A 23 19.79 -5.95 12.91
N PRO A 24 18.48 -5.60 12.96
CA PRO A 24 17.96 -4.71 13.99
C PRO A 24 18.38 -5.22 15.36
N LYS A 25 19.05 -4.36 16.15
CA LYS A 25 19.47 -4.69 17.51
C LYS A 25 18.24 -4.92 18.37
N GLY A 26 17.89 -6.16 18.68
CA GLY A 26 16.79 -6.54 19.55
C GLY A 26 16.45 -8.02 19.41
N LYS A 27 16.11 -8.69 20.51
CA LYS A 27 15.53 -10.04 20.44
C LYS A 27 14.12 -9.93 19.84
N PHE A 28 13.97 -10.35 18.59
CA PHE A 28 12.64 -10.54 18.03
C PHE A 28 11.96 -11.70 18.74
N VAL A 29 10.80 -11.46 19.34
CA VAL A 29 9.95 -12.51 19.91
C VAL A 29 8.94 -12.91 18.85
N LYS A 30 8.93 -14.19 18.48
CA LYS A 30 7.95 -14.76 17.54
C LYS A 30 6.52 -14.40 17.99
N ILE A 31 5.68 -13.99 17.05
CA ILE A 31 4.27 -13.72 17.32
C ILE A 31 3.56 -15.05 17.57
N SER A 32 2.89 -15.21 18.71
CA SER A 32 2.07 -16.40 18.96
C SER A 32 0.76 -16.34 18.15
N LYS A 33 0.18 -17.51 17.80
CA LYS A 33 -1.12 -17.56 17.09
C LYS A 33 -2.24 -16.78 17.80
N LYS A 34 -2.19 -16.68 19.14
CA LYS A 34 -3.18 -15.91 19.92
C LYS A 34 -2.96 -14.40 19.84
N GLU A 35 -1.74 -13.97 19.56
CA GLU A 35 -1.37 -12.54 19.43
C GLU A 35 -1.57 -12.03 18.00
N SER A 36 -1.47 -12.90 16.98
CA SER A 36 -1.70 -12.50 15.58
C SER A 36 -3.19 -12.30 15.35
N LYS A 37 -3.60 -11.03 15.28
CA LYS A 37 -5.00 -10.62 15.12
C LYS A 37 -5.34 -10.27 13.67
N SER A 38 -4.36 -9.86 12.89
CA SER A 38 -4.55 -9.40 11.52
C SER A 38 -4.03 -10.40 10.51
N THR A 39 -4.71 -10.49 9.38
CA THR A 39 -4.34 -11.35 8.25
C THR A 39 -3.67 -10.51 7.17
N PHE A 40 -2.52 -10.98 6.70
CA PHE A 40 -1.75 -10.37 5.62
C PHE A 40 -1.79 -11.25 4.38
N ALA A 41 -1.58 -10.65 3.20
CA ALA A 41 -1.32 -11.39 1.96
C ALA A 41 -0.27 -10.66 1.13
N LEU A 42 0.53 -11.40 0.38
CA LEU A 42 1.41 -10.83 -0.63
C LEU A 42 0.58 -10.47 -1.87
N ALA A 43 0.51 -9.17 -2.19
CA ALA A 43 -0.21 -8.71 -3.36
C ALA A 43 0.64 -8.78 -4.62
N LYS A 44 1.91 -8.38 -4.54
CA LYS A 44 2.80 -8.30 -5.70
C LYS A 44 4.25 -8.11 -5.29
N LEU A 45 5.14 -8.74 -6.08
CA LEU A 45 6.58 -8.44 -6.12
C LEU A 45 6.94 -7.90 -7.50
N ILE A 46 7.65 -6.80 -7.54
CA ILE A 46 8.12 -6.16 -8.78
C ILE A 46 9.56 -5.71 -8.63
N THR A 47 10.21 -5.42 -9.77
CA THR A 47 11.49 -4.72 -9.80
C THR A 47 11.33 -3.32 -10.38
N ASP A 48 12.13 -2.39 -9.88
CA ASP A 48 12.25 -1.01 -10.37
C ASP A 48 13.72 -0.68 -10.68
N ILE A 49 14.47 -1.68 -11.11
CA ILE A 49 15.84 -1.55 -11.55
C ILE A 49 15.82 -1.19 -13.04
N ASP A 50 16.61 -0.21 -13.44
CA ASP A 50 16.70 0.20 -14.82
C ASP A 50 17.40 -0.87 -15.69
N ARG A 51 16.87 -1.10 -16.90
CA ARG A 51 17.53 -1.99 -17.86
C ARG A 51 18.91 -1.43 -18.20
N GLY A 52 19.92 -2.28 -18.10
CA GLY A 52 21.32 -1.91 -18.31
C GLY A 52 22.04 -1.49 -17.03
N GLU A 53 21.36 -1.35 -15.88
CA GLU A 53 22.01 -1.12 -14.60
C GLU A 53 22.82 -2.35 -14.18
N THR A 54 24.06 -2.12 -13.73
CA THR A 54 24.92 -3.20 -13.22
C THR A 54 24.37 -3.71 -11.89
N ILE A 55 24.05 -5.00 -11.84
CA ILE A 55 23.51 -5.66 -10.63
C ILE A 55 24.53 -6.47 -9.88
N PHE A 56 25.53 -7.01 -10.55
CA PHE A 56 26.70 -7.62 -9.93
C PHE A 56 27.88 -7.64 -10.90
N THR A 57 29.05 -7.90 -10.38
CA THR A 57 30.29 -7.97 -11.15
C THR A 57 31.14 -9.20 -10.77
N PHE A 58 31.98 -9.63 -11.69
CA PHE A 58 33.07 -10.57 -11.45
C PHE A 58 34.37 -9.77 -11.36
N PRO A 59 34.80 -9.32 -10.17
CA PRO A 59 35.97 -8.48 -10.04
C PRO A 59 37.29 -9.27 -10.31
N ALA A 60 38.22 -8.64 -11.00
CA ALA A 60 39.52 -9.21 -11.35
C ALA A 60 40.41 -9.52 -10.13
N LYS A 61 40.08 -8.97 -8.96
CA LYS A 61 40.82 -9.18 -7.70
C LYS A 61 39.85 -9.49 -6.56
N PRO A 62 40.25 -10.39 -5.61
CA PRO A 62 39.44 -10.66 -4.43
C PRO A 62 39.28 -9.39 -3.60
N THR A 63 38.04 -9.05 -3.25
CA THR A 63 37.65 -7.75 -2.67
C THR A 63 37.63 -7.71 -1.17
N THR A 64 37.74 -8.86 -0.49
CA THR A 64 37.68 -8.97 0.97
C THR A 64 38.70 -9.94 1.53
N LYS A 65 39.21 -9.64 2.73
CA LYS A 65 40.09 -10.55 3.46
C LYS A 65 39.42 -11.94 3.64
N GLY A 66 40.00 -12.97 3.02
CA GLY A 66 39.53 -14.35 3.12
C GLY A 66 38.70 -14.83 1.92
N TYR A 67 38.51 -14.03 0.91
CA TYR A 67 37.83 -14.42 -0.32
C TYR A 67 38.86 -14.66 -1.42
N LEU A 68 39.16 -15.90 -1.70
CA LEU A 68 40.05 -16.29 -2.80
C LEU A 68 39.21 -16.72 -3.99
N CYS A 69 38.97 -15.77 -4.94
CA CYS A 69 38.70 -16.17 -6.30
C CYS A 69 39.98 -16.76 -6.86
N ASN A 70 40.10 -18.06 -6.83
CA ASN A 70 41.37 -18.72 -7.26
C ASN A 70 41.67 -18.51 -8.74
N TYR A 71 40.64 -18.29 -9.60
CA TYR A 71 40.78 -17.88 -10.97
C TYR A 71 39.50 -17.16 -11.44
N THR A 72 39.59 -15.93 -11.86
CA THR A 72 38.52 -15.28 -12.63
C THR A 72 38.91 -15.28 -14.11
N VAL A 73 38.31 -16.16 -14.89
CA VAL A 73 38.41 -16.13 -16.37
C VAL A 73 37.34 -15.20 -16.99
N ARG A 74 36.35 -14.83 -16.19
CA ARG A 74 35.38 -13.79 -16.56
C ARG A 74 35.58 -12.58 -15.65
N ASP A 75 36.11 -11.52 -16.25
CA ASP A 75 36.09 -10.18 -15.74
C ASP A 75 34.92 -9.47 -16.42
N GLY A 76 34.01 -8.87 -15.67
CA GLY A 76 32.90 -8.17 -16.31
C GLY A 76 31.72 -7.86 -15.40
N ASP A 77 30.96 -6.90 -15.85
CA ASP A 77 29.71 -6.46 -15.22
C ASP A 77 28.53 -7.23 -15.79
N VAL A 78 27.64 -7.65 -14.91
CA VAL A 78 26.33 -8.21 -15.29
C VAL A 78 25.26 -7.18 -15.08
N THR A 79 24.61 -6.82 -16.16
CA THR A 79 23.56 -5.80 -16.17
C THR A 79 22.17 -6.43 -16.15
N TYR A 80 21.23 -5.70 -15.52
CA TYR A 80 19.83 -6.11 -15.51
C TYR A 80 19.22 -6.04 -16.91
N SER A 81 18.69 -7.15 -17.42
CA SER A 81 18.08 -7.27 -18.74
C SER A 81 16.54 -7.25 -18.73
N GLY A 82 15.93 -7.35 -17.53
CA GLY A 82 14.48 -7.40 -17.35
C GLY A 82 13.80 -6.04 -17.52
N GLY A 83 12.46 -6.05 -17.49
CA GLY A 83 11.65 -4.83 -17.49
C GLY A 83 11.30 -4.35 -16.07
N LYS A 84 11.03 -3.05 -15.91
CA LYS A 84 10.73 -2.43 -14.60
C LYS A 84 9.52 -3.01 -13.84
N LYS A 85 8.74 -3.90 -14.40
CA LYS A 85 7.50 -4.40 -13.77
C LYS A 85 7.43 -5.91 -13.64
N TYR A 86 8.47 -6.63 -14.04
CA TYR A 86 8.39 -8.09 -14.11
C TYR A 86 9.66 -8.75 -13.58
N LEU A 87 9.52 -9.56 -12.53
CA LEU A 87 10.62 -10.38 -11.97
C LEU A 87 10.79 -11.72 -12.71
N GLY A 88 10.03 -11.95 -13.80
CA GLY A 88 10.08 -13.19 -14.55
C GLY A 88 9.61 -14.39 -13.72
N ASP A 89 10.21 -15.55 -13.97
CA ASP A 89 9.90 -16.82 -13.29
C ASP A 89 10.21 -16.79 -11.78
N TRP A 90 11.01 -15.82 -11.34
CA TRP A 90 11.40 -15.64 -9.92
C TRP A 90 10.30 -15.07 -9.04
N SER A 91 9.20 -14.54 -9.61
CA SER A 91 8.12 -13.94 -8.84
C SER A 91 7.40 -14.96 -7.93
N THR A 92 7.30 -16.21 -8.37
CA THR A 92 6.69 -17.30 -7.59
C THR A 92 7.63 -17.74 -6.47
N GLU A 93 8.89 -18.02 -6.79
CA GLU A 93 9.91 -18.45 -5.83
C GLU A 93 10.16 -17.42 -4.72
N LEU A 94 10.27 -16.14 -5.08
CA LEU A 94 10.40 -15.07 -4.09
C LEU A 94 9.12 -14.89 -3.26
N GLY A 95 7.95 -15.16 -3.85
CA GLY A 95 6.69 -15.17 -3.13
C GLY A 95 6.64 -16.26 -2.06
N ASP A 96 7.12 -17.45 -2.40
CA ASP A 96 7.22 -18.59 -1.48
C ASP A 96 8.20 -18.30 -0.34
N ILE A 97 9.38 -17.74 -0.66
CA ILE A 97 10.38 -17.32 0.33
C ILE A 97 9.77 -16.28 1.29
N PHE A 98 9.07 -15.28 0.75
CA PHE A 98 8.41 -14.27 1.57
C PHE A 98 7.36 -14.90 2.50
N TYR A 99 6.52 -15.79 1.97
CA TYR A 99 5.50 -16.51 2.73
C TYR A 99 6.11 -17.32 3.88
N GLU A 100 7.15 -18.08 3.59
CA GLU A 100 7.84 -18.92 4.59
C GLU A 100 8.47 -18.07 5.70
N GLU A 101 9.15 -16.97 5.37
CA GLU A 101 9.79 -16.11 6.35
C GLU A 101 8.78 -15.45 7.30
N LEU A 102 7.68 -14.91 6.79
CA LEU A 102 6.67 -14.29 7.64
C LEU A 102 5.93 -15.32 8.49
N THR A 103 5.57 -16.46 7.91
CA THR A 103 4.91 -17.56 8.63
C THR A 103 5.80 -18.12 9.74
N ARG A 104 7.10 -18.29 9.49
CA ARG A 104 8.10 -18.71 10.47
C ARG A 104 8.15 -17.78 11.70
N LEU A 105 7.95 -16.49 11.48
CA LEU A 105 7.93 -15.47 12.53
C LEU A 105 6.56 -15.28 13.20
N GLY A 106 5.53 -16.02 12.74
CA GLY A 106 4.22 -16.11 13.39
C GLY A 106 3.18 -15.13 12.86
N TYR A 107 3.39 -14.55 11.68
CA TYR A 107 2.38 -13.76 10.99
C TYR A 107 1.31 -14.70 10.41
N ASN A 108 0.06 -14.24 10.41
CA ASN A 108 -1.04 -14.91 9.71
C ASN A 108 -1.07 -14.45 8.26
N ILE A 109 -0.49 -15.26 7.37
CA ILE A 109 -0.39 -14.96 5.94
C ILE A 109 -1.38 -15.80 5.17
N ALA A 110 -2.26 -15.13 4.40
CA ALA A 110 -3.20 -15.76 3.48
C ALA A 110 -2.52 -16.07 2.15
N GLY A 111 -3.00 -17.11 1.46
CA GLY A 111 -2.45 -17.52 0.18
C GLY A 111 -1.25 -18.46 0.34
N ASP A 112 -1.42 -19.54 1.13
CA ASP A 112 -0.39 -20.58 1.24
C ASP A 112 -0.07 -21.15 -0.14
N PRO A 113 1.19 -21.04 -0.63
CA PRO A 113 1.58 -21.56 -1.93
C PRO A 113 1.35 -23.07 -2.08
N LYS A 114 1.27 -23.78 -0.96
CA LYS A 114 0.99 -25.23 -0.92
C LYS A 114 -0.51 -25.58 -1.02
N ASP A 115 -1.38 -24.57 -0.91
CA ASP A 115 -2.82 -24.77 -1.05
C ASP A 115 -3.24 -24.64 -2.53
N LEU A 116 -3.39 -25.77 -3.20
CA LEU A 116 -3.68 -25.86 -4.64
C LEU A 116 -5.05 -25.31 -5.02
N PHE A 117 -6.01 -25.18 -4.09
CA PHE A 117 -7.41 -24.90 -4.42
C PHE A 117 -7.93 -23.57 -3.86
N ASN A 118 -7.36 -23.03 -2.80
CA ASN A 118 -7.89 -21.86 -2.07
C ASN A 118 -6.97 -20.62 -2.07
N ALA A 119 -5.82 -20.66 -2.72
CA ALA A 119 -4.82 -19.59 -2.69
C ALA A 119 -5.41 -18.22 -3.07
N ASN A 120 -6.24 -18.15 -4.11
CA ASN A 120 -6.82 -16.89 -4.59
C ASN A 120 -7.97 -16.37 -3.71
N THR A 121 -8.74 -17.23 -3.09
CA THR A 121 -9.86 -16.83 -2.22
C THR A 121 -9.39 -16.34 -0.86
N SER A 122 -8.30 -16.90 -0.34
CA SER A 122 -7.71 -16.49 0.93
C SER A 122 -7.02 -15.12 0.84
N VAL A 123 -6.38 -14.80 -0.28
CA VAL A 123 -5.74 -13.47 -0.51
C VAL A 123 -6.79 -12.35 -0.51
N SER A 124 -7.98 -12.59 -1.07
CA SER A 124 -9.04 -11.57 -1.12
C SER A 124 -9.63 -11.24 0.25
N SER A 125 -9.46 -12.09 1.26
CA SER A 125 -9.93 -11.90 2.63
C SER A 125 -8.90 -11.25 3.56
N ALA A 126 -7.69 -10.98 3.09
CA ALA A 126 -6.63 -10.40 3.91
C ALA A 126 -6.95 -8.96 4.31
N GLU A 127 -6.70 -8.63 5.57
CA GLU A 127 -6.86 -7.29 6.15
C GLU A 127 -5.81 -6.30 5.62
N TYR A 128 -4.62 -6.83 5.33
CA TYR A 128 -3.48 -6.08 4.78
C TYR A 128 -2.90 -6.76 3.56
N LEU A 129 -2.63 -5.98 2.52
CA LEU A 129 -1.87 -6.41 1.35
C LEU A 129 -0.45 -5.87 1.44
N ILE A 130 0.54 -6.74 1.28
CA ILE A 130 1.94 -6.40 1.24
C ILE A 130 2.41 -6.42 -0.22
N ALA A 131 3.13 -5.38 -0.63
CA ALA A 131 3.83 -5.33 -1.91
C ALA A 131 5.32 -5.07 -1.68
N GLY A 132 6.16 -5.76 -2.44
CA GLY A 132 7.61 -5.56 -2.43
C GLY A 132 8.09 -5.05 -3.79
N ARG A 133 8.95 -4.04 -3.77
CA ARG A 133 9.60 -3.48 -4.95
C ARG A 133 11.10 -3.56 -4.77
N VAL A 134 11.78 -4.43 -5.54
CA VAL A 134 13.24 -4.51 -5.56
C VAL A 134 13.76 -3.28 -6.29
N ILE A 135 14.41 -2.38 -5.57
CA ILE A 135 14.88 -1.08 -6.07
C ILE A 135 16.39 -1.07 -6.32
N LYS A 136 17.12 -2.03 -5.76
CA LYS A 136 18.58 -2.11 -5.95
C LYS A 136 19.10 -3.52 -5.69
N MET A 137 20.04 -3.94 -6.53
CA MET A 137 20.87 -5.13 -6.34
C MET A 137 22.34 -4.76 -6.53
N THR A 138 23.20 -5.24 -5.65
CA THR A 138 24.66 -5.06 -5.79
C THR A 138 25.37 -6.30 -5.31
N GLY A 139 26.21 -6.90 -6.16
CA GLY A 139 26.89 -8.14 -5.82
C GLY A 139 28.28 -8.29 -6.43
N ASN A 140 29.07 -9.20 -5.87
CA ASN A 140 30.37 -9.58 -6.35
C ASN A 140 30.46 -11.11 -6.35
N PHE A 141 30.81 -11.71 -7.49
CA PHE A 141 30.85 -13.15 -7.64
C PHE A 141 32.19 -13.64 -8.17
N CYS A 142 32.51 -14.88 -7.82
CA CYS A 142 33.63 -15.64 -8.33
C CYS A 142 33.13 -16.87 -9.09
N SER A 143 33.64 -17.09 -10.29
CA SER A 143 33.45 -18.34 -11.03
C SER A 143 34.51 -19.32 -10.61
N ASP A 144 34.11 -20.54 -10.26
CA ASP A 144 35.04 -21.64 -9.91
C ASP A 144 35.55 -22.34 -11.16
N HIS A 145 36.84 -22.74 -11.16
CA HIS A 145 37.52 -23.40 -12.27
C HIS A 145 38.27 -24.61 -11.79
N ASP A 146 38.31 -25.64 -12.63
CA ASP A 146 39.14 -26.81 -12.39
C ASP A 146 40.63 -26.42 -12.37
N PHE A 147 41.33 -26.91 -11.36
CA PHE A 147 42.71 -26.54 -11.13
C PHE A 147 43.67 -26.98 -12.27
N TRP A 148 43.40 -28.11 -12.92
CA TRP A 148 44.29 -28.71 -13.87
C TRP A 148 44.09 -28.19 -15.29
N TYR A 149 42.84 -27.94 -15.67
CA TYR A 149 42.48 -27.59 -17.06
C TYR A 149 42.00 -26.15 -17.18
N ALA A 150 41.92 -25.40 -16.11
CA ALA A 150 41.34 -24.05 -16.07
C ALA A 150 39.94 -23.96 -16.71
N MET A 151 39.21 -25.08 -16.73
CA MET A 151 37.85 -25.15 -17.28
C MET A 151 36.83 -24.68 -16.23
N PRO A 152 35.83 -23.87 -16.63
CA PRO A 152 34.78 -23.42 -15.73
C PRO A 152 33.97 -24.62 -15.22
N THR A 153 33.81 -24.73 -13.91
CA THR A 153 33.04 -25.80 -13.25
C THR A 153 31.55 -25.50 -13.23
N ASN A 154 31.12 -24.31 -13.70
CA ASN A 154 29.78 -23.76 -13.57
C ASN A 154 29.30 -23.65 -12.10
N LYS A 155 30.24 -23.46 -11.20
CA LYS A 155 29.98 -23.16 -9.80
C LYS A 155 30.39 -21.73 -9.49
N TYR A 156 29.61 -21.10 -8.62
CA TYR A 156 29.81 -19.71 -8.25
C TYR A 156 29.75 -19.56 -6.74
N SER A 157 30.59 -18.67 -6.21
CA SER A 157 30.52 -18.16 -4.85
C SER A 157 30.49 -16.63 -4.90
N GLY A 158 30.01 -15.99 -3.85
CA GLY A 158 29.92 -14.53 -3.90
C GLY A 158 29.06 -13.93 -2.79
N GLU A 159 28.82 -12.66 -2.95
CA GLU A 159 27.99 -11.89 -2.03
C GLU A 159 27.06 -10.96 -2.79
N MET A 160 25.88 -10.69 -2.23
CA MET A 160 24.94 -9.75 -2.78
C MET A 160 24.15 -9.06 -1.69
N SER A 161 23.82 -7.78 -1.95
CA SER A 161 22.82 -6.99 -1.24
C SER A 161 21.60 -6.78 -2.12
N VAL A 162 20.41 -7.05 -1.59
CA VAL A 162 19.12 -6.81 -2.24
C VAL A 162 18.33 -5.83 -1.39
N THR A 163 17.99 -4.68 -1.97
CA THR A 163 17.19 -3.64 -1.31
C THR A 163 15.77 -3.66 -1.85
N VAL A 164 14.82 -3.84 -0.94
CA VAL A 164 13.39 -3.92 -1.23
C VAL A 164 12.66 -2.80 -0.51
N GLU A 165 11.83 -2.09 -1.23
CA GLU A 165 10.84 -1.19 -0.66
C GLU A 165 9.54 -1.96 -0.41
N TRP A 166 9.20 -2.12 0.86
CA TRP A 166 8.02 -2.83 1.33
C TRP A 166 6.90 -1.85 1.63
N SER A 167 5.73 -2.06 1.04
CA SER A 167 4.54 -1.26 1.29
C SER A 167 3.41 -2.14 1.81
N VAL A 168 2.68 -1.68 2.81
CA VAL A 168 1.52 -2.36 3.38
C VAL A 168 0.28 -1.50 3.19
N LEU A 169 -0.68 -2.04 2.45
CA LEU A 169 -1.99 -1.43 2.20
C LEU A 169 -3.02 -2.04 3.15
N ASN A 170 -3.76 -1.21 3.86
CA ASN A 170 -4.97 -1.65 4.55
C ASN A 170 -6.10 -1.82 3.53
N THR A 171 -6.69 -3.02 3.44
CA THR A 171 -7.71 -3.34 2.43
C THR A 171 -9.04 -2.63 2.66
N LEU A 172 -9.32 -2.27 3.92
CA LEU A 172 -10.51 -1.54 4.32
C LEU A 172 -10.43 -0.05 3.97
N THR A 173 -9.35 0.59 4.42
CA THR A 173 -9.17 2.04 4.25
C THR A 173 -8.54 2.43 2.92
N LYS A 174 -8.03 1.44 2.15
CA LYS A 174 -7.28 1.62 0.89
C LYS A 174 -6.04 2.52 1.02
N ASN A 175 -5.56 2.73 2.24
CA ASN A 175 -4.38 3.53 2.52
C ASN A 175 -3.13 2.66 2.71
N ILE A 176 -1.98 3.17 2.25
CA ILE A 176 -0.68 2.60 2.62
C ILE A 176 -0.42 3.01 4.08
N VAL A 177 -0.41 2.01 4.96
CA VAL A 177 -0.23 2.21 6.42
C VAL A 177 1.21 2.02 6.87
N LEU A 178 2.04 1.44 6.00
CA LEU A 178 3.46 1.24 6.27
C LEU A 178 4.23 1.28 4.95
N ASN A 179 5.37 1.97 4.97
CA ASN A 179 6.36 1.96 3.90
C ASN A 179 7.75 1.89 4.54
N GLU A 180 8.55 0.88 4.19
CA GLU A 180 9.90 0.68 4.72
C GLU A 180 10.83 0.15 3.64
N THR A 181 12.05 0.69 3.58
CA THR A 181 13.11 0.21 2.70
C THR A 181 14.07 -0.65 3.50
N ILE A 182 14.17 -1.91 3.13
CA ILE A 182 14.95 -2.91 3.84
C ILE A 182 15.96 -3.54 2.88
N THR A 183 17.20 -3.67 3.33
CA THR A 183 18.25 -4.37 2.58
C THR A 183 18.57 -5.69 3.27
N GLY A 184 18.57 -6.78 2.50
CA GLY A 184 19.15 -8.05 2.91
C GLY A 184 20.52 -8.25 2.27
N TYR A 185 21.42 -8.93 2.96
CA TYR A 185 22.76 -9.25 2.50
C TYR A 185 23.05 -10.71 2.79
N TYR A 186 23.60 -11.39 1.80
CA TYR A 186 24.07 -12.77 1.96
C TYR A 186 25.41 -13.00 1.27
N LYS A 187 26.22 -13.88 1.84
CA LYS A 187 27.52 -14.29 1.31
C LYS A 187 27.62 -15.81 1.28
N LEU A 188 27.94 -16.35 0.11
CA LEU A 188 28.23 -17.75 -0.13
C LEU A 188 29.73 -17.93 -0.25
N GLU A 189 30.34 -18.63 0.69
CA GLU A 189 31.81 -18.79 0.73
C GLU A 189 32.33 -19.95 -0.14
N LYS A 190 31.52 -20.99 -0.30
CA LYS A 190 31.88 -22.17 -1.10
C LYS A 190 31.16 -22.16 -2.43
N PRO A 191 31.87 -22.42 -3.56
CA PRO A 191 31.20 -22.40 -4.86
C PRO A 191 30.18 -23.52 -5.01
N GLU A 192 28.97 -23.14 -5.48
CA GLU A 192 27.86 -24.03 -5.79
C GLU A 192 27.36 -23.84 -7.24
N LYS A 193 26.71 -24.85 -7.84
CA LYS A 193 26.24 -24.79 -9.23
C LYS A 193 25.30 -23.60 -9.48
N GLU A 194 24.39 -23.35 -8.54
CA GLU A 194 23.42 -22.25 -8.60
C GLU A 194 23.79 -21.12 -7.64
N GLY A 195 25.08 -20.92 -7.39
CA GLY A 195 25.56 -20.02 -6.34
C GLY A 195 25.08 -18.58 -6.47
N ILE A 196 24.88 -18.08 -7.70
CA ILE A 196 24.34 -16.72 -7.92
C ILE A 196 22.87 -16.66 -7.48
N THR A 197 22.05 -17.62 -7.88
CA THR A 197 20.65 -17.76 -7.48
C THR A 197 20.53 -17.92 -5.97
N THR A 198 21.30 -18.85 -5.40
CA THR A 198 21.36 -19.08 -3.93
C THR A 198 21.67 -17.79 -3.16
N VAL A 199 22.64 -17.00 -3.63
CA VAL A 199 23.00 -15.73 -2.95
C VAL A 199 21.88 -14.70 -3.07
N PHE A 200 21.25 -14.59 -4.22
CA PHE A 200 20.13 -13.67 -4.43
C PHE A 200 18.92 -14.01 -3.57
N GLU A 201 18.48 -15.27 -3.59
CA GLU A 201 17.33 -15.75 -2.81
C GLU A 201 17.53 -15.57 -1.31
N ASN A 202 18.73 -15.93 -0.79
CA ASN A 202 19.03 -15.73 0.62
C ASN A 202 19.14 -14.24 1.00
N ALA A 203 19.68 -13.38 0.13
CA ALA A 203 19.69 -11.94 0.36
C ALA A 203 18.26 -11.38 0.40
N PHE A 204 17.37 -11.84 -0.50
CA PHE A 204 15.97 -11.49 -0.48
C PHE A 204 15.24 -12.03 0.76
N ALA A 205 15.51 -13.30 1.16
CA ALA A 205 14.96 -13.90 2.38
C ALA A 205 15.32 -13.07 3.63
N ILE A 206 16.58 -12.64 3.73
CA ILE A 206 17.03 -11.77 4.83
C ILE A 206 16.34 -10.41 4.79
N SER A 207 16.08 -9.82 3.60
CA SER A 207 15.28 -8.59 3.49
C SER A 207 13.85 -8.81 4.00
N SER A 208 13.21 -9.92 3.62
CA SER A 208 11.86 -10.31 4.06
C SER A 208 11.80 -10.57 5.57
N GLU A 209 12.78 -11.27 6.10
CA GLU A 209 12.92 -11.53 7.54
C GLU A 209 13.10 -10.24 8.35
N ASN A 210 13.96 -9.33 7.88
CA ASN A 210 14.20 -8.04 8.53
C ASN A 210 12.94 -7.15 8.49
N PHE A 211 12.20 -7.19 7.38
CA PHE A 211 10.89 -6.54 7.29
C PHE A 211 9.90 -7.14 8.29
N ALA A 212 9.81 -8.45 8.38
CA ALA A 212 8.96 -9.13 9.35
C ALA A 212 9.35 -8.85 10.82
N LYS A 213 10.61 -8.52 11.08
CA LYS A 213 11.10 -8.09 12.40
C LYS A 213 10.85 -6.60 12.70
N SER A 214 10.35 -5.84 11.73
CA SER A 214 10.00 -4.44 11.93
C SER A 214 8.96 -4.28 13.05
N SER A 215 9.22 -3.35 13.97
CA SER A 215 8.30 -3.05 15.05
C SER A 215 6.95 -2.51 14.54
N LYS A 216 6.96 -1.83 13.40
CA LYS A 216 5.75 -1.28 12.77
C LYS A 216 4.88 -2.38 12.19
N LEU A 217 5.47 -3.33 11.42
CA LEU A 217 4.72 -4.47 10.90
C LEU A 217 4.18 -5.35 12.03
N ARG A 218 5.00 -5.58 13.08
CA ARG A 218 4.57 -6.31 14.27
C ARG A 218 3.36 -5.65 14.95
N ASN A 219 3.37 -4.33 15.08
CA ASN A 219 2.26 -3.61 15.70
C ASN A 219 0.96 -3.79 14.90
N LEU A 220 1.01 -3.79 13.57
CA LEU A 220 -0.12 -4.15 12.72
C LEU A 220 -0.61 -5.58 13.01
N ALA A 221 0.31 -6.55 13.07
CA ALA A 221 -0.03 -7.96 13.29
C ALA A 221 -0.72 -8.23 14.63
N VAL A 222 -0.30 -7.54 15.71
CA VAL A 222 -0.88 -7.73 17.05
C VAL A 222 -2.03 -6.76 17.35
N GLY A 223 -2.49 -5.98 16.38
CA GLY A 223 -3.59 -5.03 16.54
C GLY A 223 -3.30 -3.89 17.52
N LYS A 224 -2.03 -3.54 17.72
CA LYS A 224 -1.69 -2.32 18.45
C LYS A 224 -1.99 -1.11 17.56
N LYS A 225 -2.74 -0.15 18.09
CA LYS A 225 -2.97 1.13 17.41
C LYS A 225 -1.64 1.72 16.97
N ILE A 226 -1.41 1.79 15.67
CA ILE A 226 -0.44 2.72 15.14
C ILE A 226 -1.08 4.09 15.35
N VAL A 227 -0.56 4.86 16.28
CA VAL A 227 -0.92 6.28 16.39
C VAL A 227 -0.39 6.90 15.10
N ALA A 228 -1.28 7.02 14.10
CA ALA A 228 -0.96 7.73 12.88
C ALA A 228 -0.56 9.15 13.32
N THR A 229 0.61 9.57 12.90
CA THR A 229 0.98 10.99 13.00
C THR A 229 -0.07 11.76 12.21
N ASN A 230 -0.92 12.48 12.94
CA ASN A 230 -1.87 13.39 12.33
C ASN A 230 -1.07 14.44 11.56
N ASP A 231 -1.13 14.41 10.23
CA ASP A 231 -0.56 15.42 9.33
C ASP A 231 -1.29 16.78 9.46
N ASN A 232 -2.06 16.97 10.53
CA ASN A 232 -2.81 18.19 10.80
C ASN A 232 -1.91 19.26 11.44
N ASN A 233 -1.29 20.06 10.59
CA ASN A 233 -0.47 21.22 11.02
C ASN A 233 -1.28 22.38 11.66
N SER A 234 -2.61 22.34 11.70
CA SER A 234 -3.43 23.37 12.34
C SER A 234 -3.95 22.89 13.69
N LYS A 235 -3.62 23.63 14.76
CA LYS A 235 -4.02 23.35 16.15
C LYS A 235 -5.49 23.68 16.45
N GLU A 236 -6.13 24.53 15.65
CA GLU A 236 -7.48 25.08 15.92
C GLU A 236 -8.59 24.22 15.29
N ASN A 237 -9.74 24.15 15.98
CA ASN A 237 -10.93 23.52 15.45
C ASN A 237 -11.59 24.41 14.39
N ILE A 238 -12.06 23.79 13.28
CA ILE A 238 -12.90 24.49 12.30
C ILE A 238 -14.36 24.25 12.70
N LYS A 239 -15.11 25.34 12.82
CA LYS A 239 -16.54 25.30 13.08
C LYS A 239 -17.32 25.21 11.79
N ILE A 240 -18.29 24.30 11.76
CA ILE A 240 -19.18 24.04 10.63
C ILE A 240 -20.60 24.37 11.05
N ALA A 241 -21.24 25.25 10.31
CA ALA A 241 -22.65 25.59 10.57
C ALA A 241 -23.55 24.37 10.31
N GLN A 242 -24.45 24.08 11.23
CA GLN A 242 -25.39 22.97 11.08
C GLN A 242 -26.48 23.31 10.06
N GLY A 243 -26.74 22.37 9.16
CA GLY A 243 -27.90 22.45 8.27
C GLY A 243 -29.23 22.25 9.02
N LYS A 244 -30.35 22.49 8.35
CA LYS A 244 -31.67 22.20 8.94
C LYS A 244 -32.00 20.72 8.84
N SER A 245 -32.44 20.12 9.96
CA SER A 245 -32.91 18.73 9.98
C SER A 245 -34.07 18.53 9.02
N GLN A 246 -33.99 17.52 8.20
CA GLN A 246 -35.02 17.14 7.25
C GLN A 246 -36.05 16.25 7.93
N LYS A 247 -37.32 16.45 7.67
CA LYS A 247 -38.43 15.60 8.12
C LYS A 247 -38.78 14.55 7.07
N GLU A 248 -38.48 14.84 5.80
CA GLU A 248 -38.73 14.00 4.65
C GLU A 248 -37.53 13.97 3.72
N PHE A 249 -37.37 12.87 2.99
CA PHE A 249 -36.27 12.67 2.06
C PHE A 249 -36.47 13.55 0.82
N ASN A 250 -35.61 14.55 0.63
CA ASN A 250 -35.67 15.47 -0.53
C ASN A 250 -34.45 15.21 -1.43
N ILE A 251 -34.65 14.49 -2.53
CA ILE A 251 -33.61 14.07 -3.46
C ILE A 251 -32.90 15.25 -4.14
N ASP A 252 -33.61 16.33 -4.44
CA ASP A 252 -33.03 17.49 -5.15
C ASP A 252 -32.10 18.28 -4.24
N ASN A 253 -32.47 18.44 -2.96
CA ASN A 253 -31.59 19.03 -1.96
C ASN A 253 -30.34 18.17 -1.76
N LEU A 254 -30.47 16.85 -1.72
CA LEU A 254 -29.30 15.94 -1.57
C LEU A 254 -28.38 16.08 -2.77
N ARG A 255 -28.91 15.98 -3.99
CA ARG A 255 -28.15 16.08 -5.24
C ARG A 255 -27.39 17.40 -5.37
N SER A 256 -28.01 18.52 -5.00
CA SER A 256 -27.38 19.84 -5.10
C SER A 256 -26.15 20.01 -4.18
N ASN A 257 -26.04 19.18 -3.14
CA ASN A 257 -24.95 19.21 -2.19
C ASN A 257 -23.84 18.18 -2.50
N ILE A 258 -23.99 17.32 -3.51
CA ILE A 258 -23.02 16.30 -3.90
C ILE A 258 -22.23 16.82 -5.10
N VAL A 259 -20.92 16.57 -5.08
CA VAL A 259 -19.99 17.04 -6.10
C VAL A 259 -19.11 15.90 -6.60
N THR A 260 -18.65 16.00 -7.84
CA THR A 260 -17.55 15.20 -8.36
C THR A 260 -16.22 15.89 -8.03
N ILE A 261 -15.25 15.13 -7.56
CA ILE A 261 -13.88 15.59 -7.31
C ILE A 261 -12.98 14.93 -8.32
N ARG A 262 -12.36 15.71 -9.21
CA ARG A 262 -11.48 15.23 -10.28
C ARG A 262 -10.02 15.47 -9.93
N ILE A 263 -9.17 14.45 -10.15
CA ILE A 263 -7.71 14.52 -9.98
C ILE A 263 -7.07 13.75 -11.13
N GLY A 264 -6.38 14.44 -12.02
CA GLY A 264 -5.81 13.82 -13.22
C GLY A 264 -6.89 13.11 -14.04
N GLN A 265 -6.71 11.80 -14.27
CA GLN A 265 -7.69 10.96 -14.97
C GLN A 265 -8.67 10.22 -14.02
N GLY A 266 -8.51 10.40 -12.71
CA GLY A 266 -9.35 9.77 -11.70
C GLY A 266 -10.38 10.74 -11.13
N HIS A 267 -11.46 10.20 -10.57
CA HIS A 267 -12.46 10.98 -9.87
C HIS A 267 -13.01 10.24 -8.63
N GLY A 268 -13.62 10.99 -7.75
CA GLY A 268 -14.38 10.52 -6.61
C GLY A 268 -15.51 11.48 -6.31
N SER A 269 -16.19 11.26 -5.21
CA SER A 269 -17.31 12.08 -4.74
C SER A 269 -16.93 12.91 -3.53
N GLY A 270 -17.67 13.97 -3.30
CA GLY A 270 -17.67 14.76 -2.07
C GLY A 270 -19.03 15.38 -1.83
N PHE A 271 -19.20 16.00 -0.68
CA PHE A 271 -20.45 16.71 -0.37
C PHE A 271 -20.19 17.93 0.50
N PHE A 272 -21.04 18.94 0.32
CA PHE A 272 -20.97 20.17 1.11
C PHE A 272 -21.38 19.95 2.56
N VAL A 273 -20.62 20.55 3.48
CA VAL A 273 -20.91 20.61 4.91
C VAL A 273 -20.94 22.05 5.38
N GLY A 274 -22.02 22.45 6.04
CA GLY A 274 -22.24 23.83 6.41
C GLY A 274 -22.46 24.76 5.22
N ASN A 275 -22.46 26.06 5.50
CA ASN A 275 -22.84 27.10 4.52
C ASN A 275 -21.64 27.85 3.88
N ASN A 276 -20.42 27.55 4.34
CA ASN A 276 -19.22 28.30 3.99
C ASN A 276 -18.34 27.62 2.91
N GLY A 277 -18.91 26.73 2.07
CA GLY A 277 -18.18 26.09 0.97
C GLY A 277 -17.12 25.07 1.44
N TYR A 278 -17.33 24.44 2.58
CA TYR A 278 -16.58 23.26 3.00
C TYR A 278 -17.15 22.00 2.38
N LEU A 279 -16.26 21.10 1.98
CA LEU A 279 -16.58 19.80 1.39
C LEU A 279 -15.87 18.70 2.17
N LEU A 280 -16.57 17.61 2.46
CA LEU A 280 -15.99 16.37 2.92
C LEU A 280 -15.83 15.37 1.78
N THR A 281 -14.73 14.62 1.82
CA THR A 281 -14.42 13.51 0.92
C THR A 281 -13.43 12.55 1.60
N ASN A 282 -12.98 11.49 0.89
CA ASN A 282 -11.91 10.64 1.38
C ASN A 282 -10.52 11.25 1.12
N ALA A 283 -9.55 10.91 1.98
CA ALA A 283 -8.16 11.33 1.82
C ALA A 283 -7.52 10.71 0.57
N HIS A 284 -7.87 9.44 0.22
CA HIS A 284 -7.36 8.79 -0.98
C HIS A 284 -7.90 9.44 -2.27
N VAL A 285 -9.09 10.05 -2.26
CA VAL A 285 -9.64 10.78 -3.41
C VAL A 285 -8.80 12.01 -3.73
N VAL A 286 -8.33 12.75 -2.72
CA VAL A 286 -7.49 13.94 -2.94
C VAL A 286 -6.00 13.60 -3.06
N GLY A 287 -5.57 12.40 -2.65
CA GLY A 287 -4.18 11.97 -2.68
C GLY A 287 -3.26 12.98 -1.95
N ASP A 288 -2.14 13.33 -2.56
CA ASP A 288 -1.22 14.34 -2.03
C ASP A 288 -1.39 15.74 -2.64
N SER A 289 -2.47 15.94 -3.42
CA SER A 289 -2.78 17.22 -4.04
C SER A 289 -3.13 18.28 -3.00
N LYS A 290 -2.69 19.51 -3.23
CA LYS A 290 -3.05 20.69 -2.43
C LYS A 290 -4.34 21.35 -2.95
N SER A 291 -4.66 21.18 -4.24
CA SER A 291 -5.89 21.62 -4.87
C SER A 291 -6.47 20.53 -5.77
N VAL A 292 -7.76 20.55 -5.96
CA VAL A 292 -8.53 19.59 -6.76
C VAL A 292 -9.62 20.32 -7.54
N GLN A 293 -10.05 19.74 -8.67
CA GLN A 293 -11.18 20.28 -9.43
C GLN A 293 -12.49 19.72 -8.88
N ILE A 294 -13.42 20.62 -8.53
CA ILE A 294 -14.75 20.32 -8.03
C ILE A 294 -15.75 20.59 -9.14
N ILE A 295 -16.58 19.61 -9.46
CA ILE A 295 -17.68 19.73 -10.41
C ILE A 295 -19.00 19.61 -9.64
N THR A 296 -19.78 20.67 -9.62
CA THR A 296 -21.07 20.69 -8.93
C THR A 296 -22.14 19.95 -9.74
N SER A 297 -23.28 19.63 -9.12
CA SER A 297 -24.42 19.01 -9.79
C SER A 297 -24.96 19.84 -10.96
N SER A 298 -24.73 21.16 -10.98
CA SER A 298 -25.08 22.06 -12.11
C SER A 298 -24.05 22.05 -13.24
N GLY A 299 -22.92 21.33 -13.08
CA GLY A 299 -21.81 21.30 -14.03
C GLY A 299 -20.80 22.45 -13.88
N MET A 300 -20.93 23.29 -12.85
CA MET A 300 -19.94 24.34 -12.57
C MET A 300 -18.64 23.70 -12.08
N GLU A 301 -17.52 24.07 -12.70
CA GLU A 301 -16.17 23.64 -12.33
C GLU A 301 -15.48 24.70 -11.47
N ILE A 302 -14.94 24.29 -10.32
CA ILE A 302 -14.33 25.21 -9.35
C ILE A 302 -13.09 24.55 -8.78
N GLU A 303 -12.02 25.31 -8.57
CA GLU A 303 -10.86 24.83 -7.83
C GLU A 303 -11.15 24.81 -6.33
N GLY A 304 -10.93 23.65 -5.69
CA GLY A 304 -11.04 23.45 -4.25
C GLY A 304 -9.67 23.28 -3.60
N GLN A 305 -9.43 23.95 -2.49
CA GLN A 305 -8.19 23.85 -1.71
C GLN A 305 -8.33 22.76 -0.63
N VAL A 306 -7.42 21.80 -0.60
CA VAL A 306 -7.38 20.76 0.44
C VAL A 306 -6.77 21.38 1.70
N ILE A 307 -7.59 21.64 2.72
CA ILE A 307 -7.17 22.35 3.94
C ILE A 307 -6.86 21.43 5.12
N ARG A 308 -7.46 20.24 5.16
CA ARG A 308 -7.16 19.22 6.16
C ARG A 308 -7.29 17.82 5.58
N LYS A 309 -6.49 16.91 6.11
CA LYS A 309 -6.47 15.53 5.68
C LYS A 309 -6.08 14.62 6.85
N SER A 310 -6.80 13.52 7.01
CA SER A 310 -6.46 12.42 7.90
C SER A 310 -6.29 11.15 7.06
N LYS A 311 -5.04 10.77 6.77
CA LYS A 311 -4.74 9.54 6.03
C LYS A 311 -5.19 8.31 6.81
N SER A 312 -5.08 8.32 8.14
CA SER A 312 -5.45 7.20 9.00
C SER A 312 -6.94 6.91 9.05
N ARG A 313 -7.79 7.96 8.96
CA ARG A 313 -9.25 7.79 8.93
C ARG A 313 -9.81 7.83 7.52
N ASP A 314 -8.99 8.20 6.55
CA ASP A 314 -9.36 8.38 5.15
C ASP A 314 -10.40 9.49 4.95
N VAL A 315 -10.16 10.65 5.54
CA VAL A 315 -11.03 11.83 5.44
C VAL A 315 -10.23 13.04 5.00
N ALA A 316 -10.79 13.87 4.12
CA ALA A 316 -10.24 15.16 3.73
C ALA A 316 -11.30 16.25 3.75
N LEU A 317 -10.87 17.47 4.11
CA LEU A 317 -11.66 18.70 4.06
C LEU A 317 -11.13 19.60 2.96
N ILE A 318 -12.03 19.99 2.06
CA ILE A 318 -11.76 20.88 0.96
C ILE A 318 -12.52 22.20 1.18
N LYS A 319 -11.94 23.31 0.76
CA LYS A 319 -12.57 24.64 0.77
C LYS A 319 -12.72 25.15 -0.64
N VAL A 320 -13.94 25.60 -0.99
CA VAL A 320 -14.24 26.32 -2.22
C VAL A 320 -14.80 27.72 -1.90
N PRO A 321 -14.64 28.72 -2.79
CA PRO A 321 -15.15 30.09 -2.57
C PRO A 321 -16.64 30.19 -2.88
N LEU A 322 -17.47 29.28 -2.32
CA LEU A 322 -18.92 29.29 -2.49
C LEU A 322 -19.65 29.44 -1.16
N LYS A 323 -20.83 30.07 -1.20
CA LYS A 323 -21.80 30.02 -0.11
C LYS A 323 -22.90 29.03 -0.46
N ILE A 324 -23.21 28.14 0.49
CA ILE A 324 -24.24 27.10 0.34
C ILE A 324 -25.48 27.52 1.11
N THR A 325 -26.61 27.65 0.42
CA THR A 325 -27.86 28.13 1.01
C THR A 325 -28.65 27.02 1.71
N ASN A 326 -28.62 25.80 1.16
CA ASN A 326 -29.36 24.63 1.66
C ASN A 326 -28.40 23.52 2.07
N SER A 327 -27.59 23.74 3.13
CA SER A 327 -26.64 22.77 3.62
C SER A 327 -27.34 21.55 4.23
N LEU A 328 -26.69 20.40 4.09
CA LEU A 328 -27.14 19.13 4.65
C LEU A 328 -27.12 19.14 6.19
N TYR A 329 -28.10 18.48 6.79
CA TYR A 329 -28.07 18.23 8.24
C TYR A 329 -27.11 17.09 8.55
N LEU A 330 -26.20 17.33 9.50
CA LEU A 330 -25.14 16.43 9.91
C LEU A 330 -25.56 15.71 11.19
N LYS A 331 -25.87 14.42 11.09
CA LYS A 331 -26.35 13.59 12.20
C LYS A 331 -25.24 12.64 12.66
N PHE A 332 -24.79 12.79 13.89
CA PHE A 332 -23.68 12.01 14.43
C PHE A 332 -24.10 10.67 15.04
N GLN A 333 -25.38 10.54 15.38
CA GLN A 333 -25.94 9.29 15.87
C GLN A 333 -26.17 8.34 14.68
N ILE A 334 -25.58 7.16 14.74
CA ILE A 334 -25.82 6.09 13.77
C ILE A 334 -27.19 5.48 14.07
N PRO A 335 -28.10 5.35 13.07
CA PRO A 335 -29.35 4.63 13.26
C PRO A 335 -29.14 3.15 13.60
N ASP A 336 -30.17 2.50 14.09
CA ASP A 336 -30.13 1.07 14.45
C ASP A 336 -29.93 0.18 13.20
N ILE A 337 -29.46 -1.05 13.44
CA ILE A 337 -29.39 -2.09 12.39
C ILE A 337 -30.79 -2.30 11.80
N ALA A 338 -30.85 -2.60 10.51
CA ALA A 338 -32.03 -2.68 9.67
C ALA A 338 -32.72 -1.32 9.35
N SER A 339 -32.16 -0.18 9.79
CA SER A 339 -32.68 1.13 9.38
C SER A 339 -32.37 1.41 7.91
N ASP A 340 -33.34 1.98 7.19
CA ASP A 340 -33.18 2.45 5.80
C ASP A 340 -32.08 3.52 5.71
N VAL A 341 -31.21 3.38 4.71
CA VAL A 341 -30.15 4.32 4.37
C VAL A 341 -30.05 4.52 2.87
N TYR A 342 -29.46 5.64 2.47
CA TYR A 342 -29.21 5.99 1.07
C TYR A 342 -27.74 6.38 0.91
N ALA A 343 -27.04 5.73 -0.01
CA ALA A 343 -25.69 6.13 -0.41
C ALA A 343 -25.78 6.96 -1.70
N ALA A 344 -24.98 8.00 -1.80
CA ALA A 344 -24.96 8.82 -2.98
C ALA A 344 -23.55 9.20 -3.40
N GLY A 345 -23.35 9.35 -4.71
CA GLY A 345 -22.05 9.71 -5.30
C GLY A 345 -22.12 9.86 -6.81
N THR A 346 -20.97 10.09 -7.43
CA THR A 346 -20.80 10.21 -8.88
C THR A 346 -20.06 8.97 -9.39
N PRO A 347 -20.77 7.98 -9.99
CA PRO A 347 -20.15 6.74 -10.46
C PRO A 347 -19.24 6.97 -11.66
N ILE A 348 -18.64 5.90 -12.17
CA ILE A 348 -17.56 5.82 -13.18
C ILE A 348 -17.79 6.69 -14.43
N ASP A 349 -19.03 6.89 -14.81
CA ASP A 349 -19.39 7.74 -15.95
C ASP A 349 -19.91 9.11 -15.45
N GLU A 350 -19.13 10.17 -15.69
CA GLU A 350 -19.51 11.56 -15.37
C GLU A 350 -20.84 11.95 -16.01
N ALA A 351 -21.24 11.31 -17.11
CA ALA A 351 -22.51 11.52 -17.77
C ALA A 351 -23.72 11.03 -16.92
N LEU A 352 -23.50 10.11 -16.00
CA LEU A 352 -24.57 9.55 -15.16
C LEU A 352 -24.97 10.46 -13.99
N LYS A 353 -24.36 11.63 -13.81
CA LYS A 353 -24.64 12.58 -12.71
C LYS A 353 -24.83 11.86 -11.36
N THR A 354 -25.16 12.58 -10.31
CA THR A 354 -25.32 12.02 -8.95
C THR A 354 -26.29 10.84 -8.91
N THR A 355 -25.77 9.65 -8.61
CA THR A 355 -26.55 8.43 -8.40
C THR A 355 -26.83 8.23 -6.92
N VAL A 356 -28.06 7.82 -6.60
CA VAL A 356 -28.48 7.49 -5.23
C VAL A 356 -28.95 6.04 -5.19
N THR A 357 -28.42 5.26 -4.24
CA THR A 357 -28.80 3.87 -4.01
C THR A 357 -29.41 3.72 -2.63
N LYS A 358 -30.40 2.84 -2.48
CA LYS A 358 -31.06 2.54 -1.21
C LYS A 358 -30.58 1.19 -0.68
N GLY A 359 -30.51 1.08 0.65
CA GLY A 359 -30.23 -0.13 1.41
C GLY A 359 -30.60 0.03 2.87
N ILE A 360 -30.09 -0.87 3.70
CA ILE A 360 -30.22 -0.85 5.16
C ILE A 360 -28.87 -0.91 5.85
N ILE A 361 -28.79 -0.48 7.10
CA ILE A 361 -27.63 -0.72 7.95
C ILE A 361 -27.60 -2.22 8.29
N SER A 362 -26.60 -2.91 7.79
CA SER A 362 -26.44 -4.36 8.01
C SER A 362 -25.66 -4.66 9.29
N ASN A 363 -24.70 -3.81 9.69
CA ASN A 363 -23.88 -3.99 10.88
C ASN A 363 -23.07 -2.73 11.21
N ILE A 364 -22.51 -2.69 12.42
CA ILE A 364 -21.44 -1.76 12.80
C ILE A 364 -20.17 -2.59 13.02
N ARG A 365 -19.19 -2.42 12.16
CA ARG A 365 -17.92 -3.14 12.24
C ARG A 365 -16.85 -2.32 12.92
N VAL A 366 -16.02 -3.00 13.68
CA VAL A 366 -14.79 -2.44 14.23
C VAL A 366 -13.61 -3.17 13.58
N ASP A 367 -12.75 -2.40 12.93
CA ASP A 367 -11.48 -2.95 12.43
C ASP A 367 -10.60 -3.28 13.64
N ASN A 368 -10.23 -4.55 13.77
CA ASN A 368 -9.50 -5.04 14.95
C ASN A 368 -8.11 -4.42 15.10
N ALA A 369 -7.47 -4.05 13.99
CA ALA A 369 -6.11 -3.51 14.00
C ALA A 369 -6.06 -2.02 14.32
N SER A 370 -6.93 -1.23 13.72
CA SER A 370 -6.98 0.22 13.93
C SER A 370 -7.94 0.65 15.04
N GLY A 371 -8.89 -0.22 15.42
CA GLY A 371 -10.01 0.10 16.32
C GLY A 371 -11.00 1.09 15.70
N LEU A 372 -10.91 1.34 14.39
CA LEU A 372 -11.80 2.24 13.67
C LEU A 372 -13.17 1.58 13.44
N LYS A 373 -14.22 2.37 13.64
CA LYS A 373 -15.59 1.93 13.38
C LYS A 373 -15.99 2.20 11.94
N PHE A 374 -16.81 1.31 11.36
CA PHE A 374 -17.44 1.48 10.07
C PHE A 374 -18.92 1.09 10.14
N ILE A 375 -19.77 1.86 9.48
CA ILE A 375 -21.15 1.47 9.19
C ILE A 375 -21.08 0.53 7.99
N GLN A 376 -21.61 -0.68 8.11
CA GLN A 376 -21.82 -1.58 6.99
C GLN A 376 -23.27 -1.46 6.52
N ALA A 377 -23.47 -1.25 5.23
CA ALA A 377 -24.80 -1.23 4.61
C ALA A 377 -24.78 -1.98 3.28
N ASP A 378 -25.92 -2.48 2.84
CA ASP A 378 -26.11 -3.17 1.57
C ASP A 378 -26.48 -2.21 0.42
N ALA A 379 -26.57 -0.90 0.70
CA ALA A 379 -26.69 0.13 -0.33
C ALA A 379 -25.52 -0.02 -1.33
N SER A 380 -25.85 -0.19 -2.62
CA SER A 380 -24.86 -0.41 -3.66
C SER A 380 -23.89 0.76 -3.79
N ILE A 381 -22.59 0.50 -3.70
CA ILE A 381 -21.53 1.45 -3.99
C ILE A 381 -20.64 0.94 -5.12
N SER A 382 -20.19 1.85 -5.97
CA SER A 382 -19.36 1.60 -7.13
C SER A 382 -18.13 2.49 -7.11
N PRO A 383 -17.07 2.18 -7.88
CA PRO A 383 -15.98 3.13 -8.08
C PRO A 383 -16.50 4.51 -8.49
N GLY A 384 -15.97 5.58 -7.89
CA GLY A 384 -16.47 6.94 -8.04
C GLY A 384 -17.38 7.39 -6.88
N ASN A 385 -18.04 6.48 -6.15
CA ASN A 385 -18.85 6.84 -4.97
C ASN A 385 -18.01 7.13 -3.72
N SER A 386 -16.72 6.80 -3.72
CA SER A 386 -15.79 7.11 -2.60
C SER A 386 -15.81 8.60 -2.26
N GLY A 387 -15.97 8.93 -0.99
CA GLY A 387 -16.10 10.29 -0.47
C GLY A 387 -17.53 10.85 -0.51
N GLY A 388 -18.47 10.14 -1.12
CA GLY A 388 -19.88 10.51 -1.11
C GLY A 388 -20.57 10.26 0.24
N PRO A 389 -21.71 10.91 0.52
CA PRO A 389 -22.43 10.80 1.78
C PRO A 389 -23.25 9.52 1.89
N LEU A 390 -23.39 9.00 3.14
CA LEU A 390 -24.44 8.09 3.55
C LEU A 390 -25.49 8.88 4.31
N PHE A 391 -26.75 8.73 3.92
CA PHE A 391 -27.90 9.39 4.53
C PHE A 391 -28.78 8.40 5.30
N ASP A 392 -29.43 8.88 6.36
CA ASP A 392 -30.56 8.17 6.96
C ASP A 392 -31.85 8.33 6.11
N LYS A 393 -32.94 7.70 6.53
CA LYS A 393 -34.23 7.72 5.83
C LYS A 393 -34.86 9.12 5.69
N PHE A 394 -34.36 10.11 6.40
CA PHE A 394 -34.81 11.49 6.32
C PHE A 394 -33.89 12.37 5.45
N GLY A 395 -32.76 11.85 4.98
CA GLY A 395 -31.78 12.63 4.21
C GLY A 395 -30.74 13.36 5.07
N ASN A 396 -30.59 12.97 6.34
CA ASN A 396 -29.52 13.49 7.19
C ASN A 396 -28.25 12.70 6.95
N VAL A 397 -27.10 13.37 6.87
CA VAL A 397 -25.79 12.71 6.66
C VAL A 397 -25.36 12.00 7.94
N ILE A 398 -25.06 10.70 7.86
CA ILE A 398 -24.60 9.85 8.96
C ILE A 398 -23.19 9.30 8.74
N GLY A 399 -22.67 9.34 7.51
CA GLY A 399 -21.35 8.78 7.20
C GLY A 399 -20.83 9.16 5.82
N ILE A 400 -19.61 8.68 5.51
CA ILE A 400 -18.89 8.91 4.26
C ILE A 400 -18.57 7.56 3.62
N SER A 401 -18.88 7.37 2.34
CA SER A 401 -18.56 6.17 1.58
C SER A 401 -17.05 5.99 1.44
N VAL A 402 -16.52 4.79 1.73
CA VAL A 402 -15.09 4.48 1.58
C VAL A 402 -14.84 3.51 0.45
N ALA A 403 -15.44 2.34 0.50
CA ALA A 403 -15.19 1.25 -0.44
C ALA A 403 -16.29 0.20 -0.38
N LYS A 404 -16.36 -0.59 -1.45
CA LYS A 404 -17.03 -1.88 -1.44
C LYS A 404 -16.08 -2.92 -0.83
N TYR A 405 -16.56 -3.73 0.08
CA TYR A 405 -15.79 -4.88 0.56
C TYR A 405 -15.58 -5.85 -0.61
N ASN A 406 -14.36 -5.88 -1.16
CA ASN A 406 -14.03 -6.79 -2.25
C ASN A 406 -13.75 -8.19 -1.68
N SER A 407 -14.79 -8.99 -1.51
CA SER A 407 -14.68 -10.43 -1.68
C SER A 407 -15.34 -10.75 -3.01
N ASN A 408 -14.71 -11.53 -3.87
CA ASN A 408 -15.29 -12.01 -5.15
C ASN A 408 -16.60 -12.77 -4.96
N SER A 409 -17.09 -12.92 -3.74
CA SER A 409 -18.27 -13.67 -3.33
C SER A 409 -19.27 -12.89 -2.45
N ALA A 410 -19.03 -11.60 -2.14
CA ALA A 410 -19.95 -10.83 -1.30
C ALA A 410 -20.45 -9.57 -2.02
N GLU A 411 -21.59 -9.68 -2.67
CA GLU A 411 -22.39 -8.54 -3.11
C GLU A 411 -23.05 -7.86 -1.89
N GLY A 412 -23.21 -6.53 -1.94
CA GLY A 412 -23.98 -5.80 -0.93
C GLY A 412 -23.22 -5.40 0.35
N LEU A 413 -21.88 -5.33 0.35
CA LEU A 413 -21.11 -4.89 1.51
C LEU A 413 -20.46 -3.52 1.29
N GLY A 414 -21.24 -2.45 1.42
CA GLY A 414 -20.74 -1.07 1.48
C GLY A 414 -20.21 -0.74 2.88
N LEU A 415 -19.05 -0.07 2.93
CA LEU A 415 -18.47 0.42 4.18
C LEU A 415 -18.41 1.95 4.18
N PHE A 416 -18.81 2.53 5.31
CA PHE A 416 -18.91 3.97 5.47
C PHE A 416 -18.25 4.40 6.79
N ILE A 417 -17.52 5.51 6.74
CA ILE A 417 -16.95 6.15 7.91
C ILE A 417 -18.08 6.84 8.68
N PRO A 418 -18.30 6.56 9.98
CA PRO A 418 -19.24 7.33 10.79
C PRO A 418 -18.87 8.83 10.78
N LEU A 419 -19.87 9.69 10.64
CA LEU A 419 -19.63 11.14 10.53
C LEU A 419 -18.91 11.71 11.75
N GLN A 420 -19.18 11.21 12.97
CA GLN A 420 -18.50 11.60 14.20
C GLN A 420 -17.00 11.34 14.13
N ASP A 421 -16.61 10.16 13.61
CA ASP A 421 -15.21 9.79 13.50
C ASP A 421 -14.50 10.66 12.43
N ALA A 422 -15.21 10.97 11.33
CA ALA A 422 -14.71 11.87 10.30
C ALA A 422 -14.40 13.25 10.89
N PHE A 423 -15.34 13.85 11.62
CA PHE A 423 -15.18 15.15 12.26
C PHE A 423 -14.03 15.17 13.27
N ASN A 424 -13.97 14.17 14.15
CA ASN A 424 -12.90 14.05 15.15
C ASN A 424 -11.52 13.95 14.49
N SER A 425 -11.41 13.21 13.38
CA SER A 425 -10.13 12.92 12.72
C SER A 425 -9.46 14.15 12.10
N ILE A 426 -10.24 15.14 11.71
CA ILE A 426 -9.78 16.39 11.09
C ILE A 426 -10.18 17.63 11.89
N LYS A 427 -10.52 17.47 13.18
CA LYS A 427 -10.82 18.55 14.14
C LYS A 427 -11.91 19.52 13.65
N LEU A 428 -13.07 18.96 13.24
CA LEU A 428 -14.27 19.74 12.98
C LEU A 428 -15.21 19.75 14.17
N LEU A 429 -15.90 20.86 14.37
CA LEU A 429 -16.98 21.02 15.36
C LEU A 429 -18.21 21.60 14.68
N ILE A 430 -19.38 21.29 15.20
CA ILE A 430 -20.62 21.98 14.84
C ILE A 430 -20.72 23.28 15.65
N GLU A 431 -21.16 24.36 14.99
CA GLU A 431 -21.52 25.62 15.67
C GLU A 431 -22.83 25.47 16.45
#